data_4a15d13f858567b981788e3e9d015835
#
_entry.id   4a15d13f858567b981788e3e9d015835
#
_cell.length_a   1.000
_cell.length_b   1.000
_cell.length_c   1.000
_cell.angle_alpha   90.00
_cell.angle_beta   90.00
_cell.angle_gamma   90.00
#
_symmetry.space_group_name_H-M   'P 1'
#
loop_
_entity.id
_entity.type
_entity.pdbx_description
1 polymer ?
#
loop_
_entity_poly.entity_id
_entity_poly.type
_entity_poly.pdbx_seq_one_letter_code
_entity_poly.pdbx_strand_id
1 'polypeptide(L)'
;IWTDKTVSDSDLTFFSDAQDQSTVISKGDSNFLTVLSAISSASNTSTTVTKPLDIVLVLDVSGSMDNPMGGEKKLDALKKAVNSFLGSIETQNGKVTDQAKKHKVSIVKFAGDSSDNVGNDMYWEGWIDPHRYNYSQIVKNLTVCEGADRASLESAVNGLQAAGSTRADYG
;
A
#
# COMPACT_ATOMS: atom_id res chain seq x y z
N ILE A 1 5.61 34.81 1.86
CA ILE A 1 4.82 35.99 2.26
C ILE A 1 4.89 37.00 1.14
N TRP A 2 3.74 37.35 0.57
CA TRP A 2 3.62 38.44 -0.39
C TRP A 2 3.16 39.70 0.36
N THR A 3 3.80 40.81 0.12
CA THR A 3 3.45 42.09 0.73
C THR A 3 3.21 43.14 -0.33
N ASP A 4 2.19 43.91 -0.19
CA ASP A 4 1.87 45.04 -1.07
C ASP A 4 1.62 46.33 -0.26
N LYS A 5 1.92 47.44 -0.91
CA LYS A 5 1.65 48.77 -0.36
C LYS A 5 0.89 49.60 -1.40
N THR A 6 -0.33 49.91 -1.10
CA THR A 6 -1.17 50.79 -1.90
C THR A 6 -1.26 52.17 -1.26
N VAL A 7 -1.04 53.21 -2.05
CA VAL A 7 -1.24 54.61 -1.64
C VAL A 7 -2.32 55.21 -2.52
N SER A 8 -3.35 55.81 -1.90
CA SER A 8 -4.48 56.41 -2.62
C SER A 8 -4.80 57.78 -2.03
N ASP A 9 -5.23 58.71 -2.88
CA ASP A 9 -5.76 60.03 -2.51
C ASP A 9 -7.30 60.01 -2.35
N SER A 10 -7.90 58.85 -2.55
CA SER A 10 -9.35 58.60 -2.43
C SER A 10 -9.63 57.37 -1.56
N ASP A 11 -10.90 57.14 -1.23
CA ASP A 11 -11.34 55.94 -0.54
C ASP A 11 -11.06 54.71 -1.40
N LEU A 12 -10.70 53.60 -0.72
CA LEU A 12 -10.43 52.31 -1.37
C LEU A 12 -11.54 51.32 -1.07
N THR A 13 -12.07 50.69 -2.14
CA THR A 13 -13.07 49.64 -2.03
C THR A 13 -12.43 48.31 -2.34
N PHE A 14 -12.52 47.35 -1.41
CA PHE A 14 -12.07 46.00 -1.55
C PHE A 14 -13.27 45.07 -1.73
N PHE A 15 -13.21 44.19 -2.73
CA PHE A 15 -14.24 43.19 -3.01
C PHE A 15 -13.75 41.82 -2.56
N SER A 16 -14.62 41.04 -1.95
CA SER A 16 -14.39 39.65 -1.61
C SER A 16 -15.26 38.79 -2.52
N ASP A 17 -14.66 38.12 -3.48
CA ASP A 17 -15.36 37.19 -4.40
C ASP A 17 -16.01 36.00 -3.68
N ALA A 18 -15.52 35.66 -2.49
CA ALA A 18 -16.03 34.52 -1.73
C ALA A 18 -17.33 34.78 -0.96
N GLN A 19 -17.67 36.06 -0.73
CA GLN A 19 -18.83 36.47 0.11
C GLN A 19 -19.72 37.51 -0.53
N ASP A 20 -19.46 37.94 -1.76
CA ASP A 20 -20.16 39.05 -2.43
C ASP A 20 -20.29 40.31 -1.55
N GLN A 21 -19.24 40.59 -0.76
CA GLN A 21 -19.16 41.72 0.17
C GLN A 21 -18.06 42.67 -0.26
N SER A 22 -18.37 43.96 -0.16
CA SER A 22 -17.39 45.03 -0.35
C SER A 22 -17.11 45.72 0.98
N THR A 23 -15.85 46.05 1.22
CA THR A 23 -15.41 46.83 2.36
C THR A 23 -14.78 48.12 1.85
N VAL A 24 -15.25 49.25 2.32
CA VAL A 24 -14.69 50.58 2.00
C VAL A 24 -13.79 51.02 3.13
N ILE A 25 -12.54 51.32 2.81
CA ILE A 25 -11.63 51.99 3.74
C ILE A 25 -11.59 53.48 3.36
N SER A 26 -12.13 54.31 4.24
CA SER A 26 -12.22 55.74 3.98
C SER A 26 -10.91 56.44 4.34
N LYS A 27 -10.49 57.36 3.47
CA LYS A 27 -9.39 58.27 3.69
C LYS A 27 -9.71 59.32 4.80
N GLY A 28 -10.98 59.61 5.02
CA GLY A 28 -11.41 60.68 5.91
C GLY A 28 -10.81 62.04 5.48
N ASP A 29 -10.43 62.84 6.46
CA ASP A 29 -9.85 64.19 6.25
C ASP A 29 -8.34 64.15 5.97
N SER A 30 -7.72 62.97 5.83
CA SER A 30 -6.30 62.83 5.55
C SER A 30 -5.98 63.11 4.08
N ASN A 31 -4.73 63.55 3.78
CA ASN A 31 -4.33 63.86 2.42
C ASN A 31 -4.20 62.59 1.55
N PHE A 32 -3.90 61.47 2.17
CA PHE A 32 -3.78 60.18 1.49
C PHE A 32 -4.02 59.02 2.45
N LEU A 33 -4.40 57.89 1.90
CA LEU A 33 -4.57 56.59 2.57
C LEU A 33 -3.45 55.67 2.16
N THR A 34 -2.77 55.05 3.13
CA THR A 34 -1.79 53.98 2.86
C THR A 34 -2.32 52.66 3.42
N VAL A 35 -2.47 51.66 2.54
CA VAL A 35 -2.86 50.31 2.92
C VAL A 35 -1.66 49.38 2.72
N LEU A 36 -1.30 48.70 3.79
CA LEU A 36 -0.28 47.64 3.77
C LEU A 36 -1.00 46.29 3.84
N SER A 37 -0.81 45.48 2.84
CA SER A 37 -1.36 44.12 2.82
C SER A 37 -0.24 43.07 2.87
N ALA A 38 -0.47 42.04 3.65
CA ALA A 38 0.40 40.89 3.72
C ALA A 38 -0.43 39.60 3.56
N ILE A 39 -0.12 38.82 2.52
CA ILE A 39 -0.76 37.53 2.31
C ILE A 39 0.26 36.45 2.64
N SER A 40 -0.08 35.64 3.62
CA SER A 40 0.63 34.40 3.91
C SER A 40 -0.07 33.26 3.14
N SER A 41 0.63 32.64 2.22
CA SER A 41 0.17 31.36 1.69
C SER A 41 0.39 30.30 2.77
N ALA A 42 -0.65 29.91 3.47
CA ALA A 42 -0.65 28.66 4.18
C ALA A 42 -0.78 27.55 3.13
N SER A 43 0.31 26.96 2.73
CA SER A 43 0.23 25.67 2.08
C SER A 43 -0.20 24.68 3.16
N ASN A 44 -1.44 24.25 3.12
CA ASN A 44 -1.83 23.04 3.83
C ASN A 44 -1.12 21.87 3.14
N THR A 45 0.08 21.60 3.57
CA THR A 45 0.71 20.33 3.28
C THR A 45 -0.02 19.30 4.14
N SER A 46 -1.09 18.71 3.63
CA SER A 46 -1.63 17.49 4.21
C SER A 46 -0.58 16.41 3.98
N THR A 47 0.32 16.27 4.94
CA THR A 47 1.18 15.10 5.01
C THR A 47 0.26 13.95 5.35
N THR A 48 -0.16 13.19 4.35
CA THR A 48 -0.79 11.90 4.60
C THR A 48 0.30 11.04 5.23
N VAL A 49 0.32 10.99 6.55
CA VAL A 49 1.20 10.08 7.27
C VAL A 49 0.64 8.69 7.05
N THR A 50 1.13 8.01 6.03
CA THR A 50 0.83 6.61 5.82
C THR A 50 1.51 5.85 6.96
N LYS A 51 0.72 5.27 7.85
CA LYS A 51 1.26 4.37 8.88
C LYS A 51 1.83 3.14 8.18
N PRO A 52 3.06 2.70 8.53
CA PRO A 52 3.59 1.46 7.99
C PRO A 52 2.70 0.29 8.40
N LEU A 53 2.53 -0.67 7.50
CA LEU A 53 1.78 -1.88 7.73
C LEU A 53 2.73 -3.07 7.65
N ASP A 54 2.59 -3.98 8.59
CA ASP A 54 3.13 -5.32 8.52
C ASP A 54 2.00 -6.25 8.04
N ILE A 55 2.14 -6.77 6.82
CA ILE A 55 1.11 -7.52 6.12
C ILE A 55 1.54 -8.98 6.06
N VAL A 56 0.68 -9.88 6.51
CA VAL A 56 0.89 -11.32 6.38
C VAL A 56 -0.11 -11.87 5.37
N LEU A 57 0.38 -12.43 4.28
CA LEU A 57 -0.41 -13.13 3.27
C LEU A 57 -0.41 -14.62 3.61
N VAL A 58 -1.58 -15.16 3.93
CA VAL A 58 -1.78 -16.57 4.23
C VAL A 58 -2.44 -17.21 3.01
N LEU A 59 -1.69 -18.04 2.27
CA LEU A 59 -2.03 -18.52 0.95
C LEU A 59 -2.35 -20.01 0.96
N ASP A 60 -3.52 -20.35 0.44
CA ASP A 60 -3.90 -21.74 0.20
C ASP A 60 -3.10 -22.32 -0.96
N VAL A 61 -2.38 -23.41 -0.68
CA VAL A 61 -1.64 -24.18 -1.67
C VAL A 61 -2.06 -25.66 -1.63
N SER A 62 -3.25 -25.96 -1.15
CA SER A 62 -3.81 -27.32 -1.17
C SER A 62 -3.97 -27.87 -2.59
N GLY A 63 -4.10 -29.18 -2.72
CA GLY A 63 -4.22 -29.85 -4.02
C GLY A 63 -5.36 -29.33 -4.89
N SER A 64 -6.46 -28.87 -4.29
CA SER A 64 -7.58 -28.27 -5.03
C SER A 64 -7.25 -26.95 -5.73
N MET A 65 -6.14 -26.31 -5.37
CA MET A 65 -5.65 -25.12 -6.06
C MET A 65 -5.06 -25.41 -7.44
N ASP A 66 -4.83 -26.69 -7.77
CA ASP A 66 -4.47 -27.15 -9.12
C ASP A 66 -5.66 -27.27 -10.08
N ASN A 67 -6.88 -27.17 -9.56
CA ASN A 67 -8.09 -27.24 -10.36
C ASN A 67 -8.26 -26.00 -11.25
N PRO A 68 -8.84 -26.18 -12.45
CA PRO A 68 -9.07 -25.07 -13.36
C PRO A 68 -10.14 -24.11 -12.85
N MET A 69 -9.94 -22.81 -13.11
CA MET A 69 -10.88 -21.73 -12.86
C MET A 69 -10.78 -20.71 -14.01
N GLY A 70 -11.80 -20.62 -14.84
CA GLY A 70 -11.83 -19.61 -15.92
C GLY A 70 -10.73 -19.72 -16.97
N GLY A 71 -10.21 -20.95 -17.23
CA GLY A 71 -9.19 -21.20 -18.24
C GLY A 71 -7.75 -21.25 -17.72
N GLU A 72 -7.52 -21.03 -16.44
CA GLU A 72 -6.23 -21.20 -15.75
C GLU A 72 -6.41 -21.95 -14.43
N LYS A 73 -5.32 -22.38 -13.80
CA LYS A 73 -5.38 -22.98 -12.48
C LYS A 73 -5.64 -21.94 -11.41
N LYS A 74 -6.37 -22.31 -10.34
CA LYS A 74 -6.63 -21.40 -9.21
C LYS A 74 -5.34 -20.87 -8.61
N LEU A 75 -4.30 -21.70 -8.47
CA LEU A 75 -2.99 -21.28 -7.96
C LEU A 75 -2.33 -20.24 -8.86
N ASP A 76 -2.46 -20.37 -10.19
CA ASP A 76 -1.88 -19.40 -11.12
C ASP A 76 -2.60 -18.05 -11.03
N ALA A 77 -3.93 -18.08 -10.90
CA ALA A 77 -4.71 -16.87 -10.64
C ALA A 77 -4.32 -16.21 -9.31
N LEU A 78 -4.13 -17.01 -8.24
CA LEU A 78 -3.66 -16.53 -6.95
C LEU A 78 -2.28 -15.85 -7.05
N LYS A 79 -1.32 -16.51 -7.72
CA LYS A 79 0.03 -15.96 -7.93
C LYS A 79 -0.03 -14.60 -8.64
N LYS A 80 -0.81 -14.50 -9.70
CA LYS A 80 -1.01 -13.23 -10.43
C LYS A 80 -1.58 -12.14 -9.54
N ALA A 81 -2.61 -12.46 -8.76
CA ALA A 81 -3.24 -11.51 -7.84
C ALA A 81 -2.27 -11.03 -6.76
N VAL A 82 -1.50 -11.94 -6.15
CA VAL A 82 -0.50 -11.60 -5.15
C VAL A 82 0.61 -10.75 -5.74
N ASN A 83 1.13 -11.09 -6.91
CA ASN A 83 2.18 -10.30 -7.58
C ASN A 83 1.69 -8.89 -7.95
N SER A 84 0.43 -8.75 -8.37
CA SER A 84 -0.20 -7.44 -8.59
C SER A 84 -0.31 -6.64 -7.29
N PHE A 85 -0.70 -7.29 -6.19
CA PHE A 85 -0.75 -6.67 -4.87
C PHE A 85 0.63 -6.20 -4.40
N LEU A 86 1.68 -7.04 -4.54
CA LEU A 86 3.06 -6.66 -4.22
C LEU A 86 3.51 -5.43 -5.02
N GLY A 87 3.16 -5.34 -6.31
CA GLY A 87 3.44 -4.16 -7.14
C GLY A 87 2.73 -2.90 -6.64
N SER A 88 1.52 -3.05 -6.11
CA SER A 88 0.78 -1.93 -5.52
C SER A 88 1.44 -1.44 -4.22
N ILE A 89 1.91 -2.36 -3.36
CA ILE A 89 2.65 -2.03 -2.13
C ILE A 89 3.99 -1.37 -2.47
N GLU A 90 4.74 -1.89 -3.46
CA GLU A 90 5.98 -1.28 -3.93
C GLU A 90 5.76 0.17 -4.38
N THR A 91 4.68 0.42 -5.14
CA THR A 91 4.30 1.76 -5.59
C THR A 91 4.03 2.70 -4.41
N GLN A 92 3.43 2.21 -3.33
CA GLN A 92 3.23 3.00 -2.12
C GLN A 92 4.55 3.24 -1.39
N ASN A 93 5.38 2.22 -1.25
CA ASN A 93 6.69 2.32 -0.61
C ASN A 93 7.64 3.28 -1.35
N GLY A 94 7.58 3.33 -2.68
CA GLY A 94 8.35 4.26 -3.49
C GLY A 94 8.08 5.74 -3.22
N LYS A 95 6.94 6.06 -2.58
CA LYS A 95 6.59 7.42 -2.15
C LYS A 95 7.15 7.78 -0.77
N VAL A 96 7.74 6.81 -0.07
CA VAL A 96 8.23 6.95 1.31
C VAL A 96 9.75 6.83 1.32
N THR A 97 10.43 7.88 1.76
CA THR A 97 11.90 7.90 1.84
C THR A 97 12.45 7.20 3.08
N ASP A 98 11.70 7.26 4.19
CA ASP A 98 12.09 6.64 5.46
C ASP A 98 11.80 5.13 5.43
N GLN A 99 12.84 4.31 5.45
CA GLN A 99 12.73 2.86 5.40
C GLN A 99 11.90 2.28 6.57
N ALA A 100 11.94 2.91 7.74
CA ALA A 100 11.15 2.48 8.91
C ALA A 100 9.63 2.69 8.72
N LYS A 101 9.25 3.49 7.74
CA LYS A 101 7.84 3.80 7.43
C LYS A 101 7.33 3.07 6.19
N LYS A 102 8.10 2.16 5.62
CA LYS A 102 7.67 1.34 4.48
C LYS A 102 6.86 0.14 4.94
N HIS A 103 5.91 -0.25 4.10
CA HIS A 103 5.11 -1.46 4.30
C HIS A 103 5.98 -2.69 4.12
N LYS A 104 5.73 -3.70 4.96
CA LYS A 104 6.40 -5.00 4.88
C LYS A 104 5.37 -6.09 4.60
N VAL A 105 5.82 -7.13 3.91
CA VAL A 105 4.99 -8.28 3.57
C VAL A 105 5.70 -9.56 4.01
N SER A 106 4.94 -10.47 4.59
CA SER A 106 5.33 -11.86 4.86
C SER A 106 4.42 -12.79 4.07
N ILE A 107 4.93 -13.93 3.66
CA ILE A 107 4.18 -14.95 2.94
C ILE A 107 4.19 -16.23 3.75
N VAL A 108 2.99 -16.68 4.11
CA VAL A 108 2.71 -17.97 4.74
C VAL A 108 1.91 -18.79 3.76
N LYS A 109 2.24 -20.06 3.60
CA LYS A 109 1.43 -21.03 2.87
C LYS A 109 0.76 -21.98 3.83
N PHE A 110 -0.42 -22.47 3.48
CA PHE A 110 -1.03 -23.61 4.15
C PHE A 110 -1.54 -24.65 3.17
N ALA A 111 -1.37 -25.88 3.55
CA ALA A 111 -1.89 -27.08 2.95
C ALA A 111 -1.83 -28.17 4.03
N GLY A 112 -1.33 -29.32 3.73
CA GLY A 112 -1.06 -30.37 4.70
C GLY A 112 -1.66 -31.70 4.29
N ASP A 113 -1.58 -32.65 5.20
CA ASP A 113 -2.19 -33.95 5.10
C ASP A 113 -2.67 -34.46 6.48
N SER A 114 -3.05 -35.73 6.54
CA SER A 114 -3.55 -36.31 7.76
C SER A 114 -2.53 -36.45 8.88
N SER A 115 -1.22 -36.41 8.58
CA SER A 115 -0.14 -36.50 9.58
C SER A 115 0.36 -35.16 10.09
N ASP A 116 0.05 -34.08 9.38
CA ASP A 116 0.20 -32.68 9.78
C ASP A 116 1.52 -32.29 10.44
N ASN A 117 2.61 -32.56 9.75
CA ASN A 117 3.90 -31.99 10.12
C ASN A 117 3.96 -30.55 9.65
N VAL A 118 4.04 -29.62 10.56
CA VAL A 118 4.18 -28.19 10.28
C VAL A 118 5.65 -27.86 10.06
N GLY A 119 5.96 -27.16 8.97
CA GLY A 119 7.30 -26.63 8.71
C GLY A 119 8.16 -27.41 7.73
N ASN A 120 7.65 -28.48 7.15
CA ASN A 120 8.33 -29.17 6.05
C ASN A 120 7.66 -28.87 4.73
N ASP A 121 8.46 -28.64 3.69
CA ASP A 121 7.94 -28.13 2.42
C ASP A 121 7.07 -29.12 1.68
N MET A 122 7.61 -30.30 1.38
CA MET A 122 6.92 -31.32 0.61
C MET A 122 7.53 -32.71 0.89
N TYR A 123 6.70 -33.70 0.85
CA TYR A 123 7.14 -35.10 0.91
C TYR A 123 6.34 -35.95 -0.07
N TRP A 124 6.86 -37.17 -0.34
CA TRP A 124 6.19 -38.11 -1.17
C TRP A 124 5.38 -39.09 -0.32
N GLU A 125 4.11 -39.25 -0.66
CA GLU A 125 3.26 -40.26 -0.05
C GLU A 125 2.75 -41.23 -1.13
N GLY A 126 2.72 -42.50 -0.77
CA GLY A 126 2.35 -43.58 -1.71
C GLY A 126 3.50 -44.00 -2.62
N TRP A 127 3.56 -45.29 -2.91
CA TRP A 127 4.60 -45.89 -3.73
C TRP A 127 4.14 -46.28 -5.14
N ILE A 128 2.81 -46.41 -5.34
CA ILE A 128 2.20 -46.70 -6.65
C ILE A 128 1.86 -45.39 -7.38
N ASP A 129 1.30 -44.44 -6.66
CA ASP A 129 0.94 -43.12 -7.17
C ASP A 129 1.43 -42.08 -6.15
N PRO A 130 2.70 -41.73 -6.18
CA PRO A 130 3.29 -40.88 -5.16
C PRO A 130 2.77 -39.46 -5.29
N HIS A 131 2.15 -38.94 -4.22
CA HIS A 131 1.67 -37.59 -4.09
C HIS A 131 2.67 -36.72 -3.38
N ARG A 132 2.78 -35.46 -3.82
CA ARG A 132 3.51 -34.45 -3.10
C ARG A 132 2.56 -33.70 -2.19
N TYR A 133 2.92 -33.62 -0.92
CA TYR A 133 2.20 -32.83 0.06
C TYR A 133 2.98 -31.59 0.43
N ASN A 134 2.26 -30.49 0.67
CA ASN A 134 2.80 -29.26 1.22
C ASN A 134 2.44 -29.17 2.68
N TYR A 135 3.38 -28.70 3.48
CA TYR A 135 3.09 -28.33 4.85
C TYR A 135 2.89 -26.83 4.99
N SER A 136 2.12 -26.44 5.98
CA SER A 136 1.96 -25.03 6.34
C SER A 136 3.28 -24.48 6.89
N GLN A 137 3.74 -23.37 6.35
CA GLN A 137 4.98 -22.74 6.82
C GLN A 137 5.10 -21.30 6.34
N ILE A 138 5.99 -20.57 7.01
CA ILE A 138 6.45 -19.27 6.51
C ILE A 138 7.35 -19.51 5.30
N VAL A 139 6.95 -19.02 4.14
CA VAL A 139 7.72 -19.09 2.90
C VAL A 139 8.70 -17.93 2.80
N LYS A 140 8.24 -16.75 3.26
CA LYS A 140 9.06 -15.54 3.31
C LYS A 140 8.75 -14.75 4.57
N ASN A 141 9.78 -14.47 5.34
CA ASN A 141 9.66 -13.62 6.53
C ASN A 141 9.26 -12.18 6.16
N LEU A 142 8.82 -11.43 7.16
CA LEU A 142 8.41 -10.03 7.01
C LEU A 142 9.55 -9.21 6.39
N THR A 143 9.33 -8.71 5.19
CA THR A 143 10.33 -8.08 4.33
C THR A 143 9.76 -6.80 3.73
N VAL A 144 10.56 -5.75 3.63
CA VAL A 144 10.15 -4.50 2.96
C VAL A 144 9.83 -4.79 1.50
N CYS A 145 8.63 -4.41 1.06
CA CYS A 145 8.19 -4.71 -0.31
C CYS A 145 8.70 -3.63 -1.27
N GLU A 146 9.97 -3.69 -1.65
CA GLU A 146 10.61 -2.76 -2.58
C GLU A 146 11.86 -3.38 -3.23
N GLY A 147 12.10 -3.09 -4.50
CA GLY A 147 13.32 -3.45 -5.21
C GLY A 147 13.66 -4.94 -5.16
N ALA A 148 14.90 -5.27 -4.75
CA ALA A 148 15.38 -6.67 -4.66
C ALA A 148 14.58 -7.51 -3.65
N ASP A 149 14.13 -6.90 -2.56
CA ASP A 149 13.32 -7.57 -1.55
C ASP A 149 11.90 -7.89 -2.08
N ARG A 150 11.30 -6.99 -2.85
CA ARG A 150 10.05 -7.27 -3.57
C ARG A 150 10.23 -8.40 -4.58
N ALA A 151 11.30 -8.40 -5.36
CA ALA A 151 11.60 -9.49 -6.29
C ALA A 151 11.76 -10.85 -5.57
N SER A 152 12.32 -10.86 -4.37
CA SER A 152 12.43 -12.04 -3.51
C SER A 152 11.06 -12.54 -3.03
N LEU A 153 10.13 -11.62 -2.66
CA LEU A 153 8.75 -11.96 -2.33
C LEU A 153 8.03 -12.58 -3.54
N GLU A 154 8.16 -11.97 -4.72
CA GLU A 154 7.58 -12.47 -5.97
C GLU A 154 8.12 -13.86 -6.35
N SER A 155 9.42 -14.07 -6.17
CA SER A 155 10.04 -15.39 -6.40
C SER A 155 9.48 -16.45 -5.45
N ALA A 156 9.27 -16.11 -4.18
CA ALA A 156 8.65 -16.99 -3.20
C ALA A 156 7.21 -17.37 -3.60
N VAL A 157 6.41 -16.39 -4.05
CA VAL A 157 5.03 -16.63 -4.54
C VAL A 157 5.04 -17.52 -5.78
N ASN A 158 5.92 -17.24 -6.76
CA ASN A 158 5.99 -17.97 -8.01
C ASN A 158 6.45 -19.43 -7.80
N GLY A 159 7.26 -19.68 -6.76
CA GLY A 159 7.71 -21.01 -6.36
C GLY A 159 6.65 -21.89 -5.68
N LEU A 160 5.49 -21.36 -5.33
CA LEU A 160 4.42 -22.14 -4.69
C LEU A 160 3.91 -23.25 -5.61
N GLN A 161 3.59 -24.39 -5.03
CA GLN A 161 3.04 -25.57 -5.72
C GLN A 161 1.79 -26.04 -5.00
N ALA A 162 0.77 -26.45 -5.75
CA ALA A 162 -0.44 -27.00 -5.19
C ALA A 162 -0.26 -28.49 -4.91
N ALA A 163 -0.50 -28.91 -3.68
CA ALA A 163 -0.53 -30.33 -3.27
C ALA A 163 -1.12 -30.47 -1.85
N GLY A 164 -1.51 -31.67 -1.49
CA GLY A 164 -1.96 -32.00 -0.13
C GLY A 164 -3.39 -31.61 0.18
N SER A 165 -3.76 -31.78 1.44
CA SER A 165 -5.07 -31.43 2.00
C SER A 165 -5.17 -29.95 2.34
N THR A 166 -6.31 -29.54 2.91
CA THR A 166 -6.56 -28.13 3.25
C THR A 166 -6.67 -27.99 4.77
N ARG A 167 -5.58 -27.62 5.43
CA ARG A 167 -5.49 -27.37 6.88
C ARG A 167 -5.34 -25.86 7.13
N ALA A 168 -6.46 -25.16 6.97
CA ALA A 168 -6.49 -23.70 7.17
C ALA A 168 -6.16 -23.27 8.61
N ASP A 169 -6.34 -24.19 9.57
CA ASP A 169 -5.98 -24.03 10.98
C ASP A 169 -4.46 -23.93 11.23
N TYR A 170 -3.65 -24.28 10.25
CA TYR A 170 -2.18 -24.15 10.30
C TYR A 170 -1.61 -22.96 9.51
N GLY A 171 -2.48 -22.15 8.91
CA GLY A 171 -2.10 -20.97 8.14
C GLY A 171 -1.90 -19.68 8.95
#